data_f4a0d1878f306b7946e89af2a8bdea80
#
_entry.id   f4a0d1878f306b7946e89af2a8bdea80
#
_cell.length_a   1.000
_cell.length_b   1.000
_cell.length_c   1.000
_cell.angle_alpha   90.00
_cell.angle_beta   90.00
_cell.angle_gamma   90.00
#
_symmetry.space_group_name_H-M   'P 1'
#
loop_
_entity.id
_entity.type
_entity.pdbx_description
1 polymer ?
#
loop_
_entity_poly.entity_id
_entity_poly.type
_entity_poly.pdbx_seq_one_letter_code
_entity_poly.pdbx_strand_id
1 'polypeptide(L)'
;GMNEFFGGEISNHGIIVQGGLYNTLIRRLTNLGLADSFGNTRLPILVLNVTHPLVPDQISSFCAGKQSVLVMEEGNPEYLEQQIGQILRRADLQTKLHGKDVLPLAGEYTADVITQGLVDYLGQYDDAGIQGEALRDEAARLENVRANAQAALEEKVPPRPPGFCTGCPERPVFSAIKLLK
;
A
#
# COMPACT_ATOMS: atom_id res chain seq x y z
N GLY A 1 -6.59 -13.07 17.31
CA GLY A 1 -5.35 -12.29 17.21
C GLY A 1 -5.67 -10.82 16.96
N MET A 2 -4.67 -9.96 17.00
CA MET A 2 -4.87 -8.52 16.70
C MET A 2 -4.85 -8.23 15.20
N ASN A 3 -4.12 -9.06 14.43
CA ASN A 3 -4.15 -8.97 12.96
C ASN A 3 -5.44 -9.59 12.42
N GLU A 4 -5.93 -9.06 11.30
CA GLU A 4 -7.21 -9.46 10.71
C GLU A 4 -6.99 -10.02 9.32
N PHE A 5 -7.76 -11.05 9.00
CA PHE A 5 -7.73 -11.71 7.70
C PHE A 5 -9.09 -11.56 7.02
N PHE A 6 -9.07 -11.05 5.81
CA PHE A 6 -10.23 -10.98 4.93
C PHE A 6 -9.99 -11.93 3.76
N GLY A 7 -10.92 -12.86 3.54
CA GLY A 7 -10.89 -13.79 2.42
C GLY A 7 -11.30 -13.09 1.11
N GLY A 8 -10.99 -13.75 -0.01
CA GLY A 8 -11.40 -13.30 -1.34
C GLY A 8 -11.39 -14.46 -2.32
N GLU A 9 -12.15 -14.36 -3.40
CA GLU A 9 -12.27 -15.39 -4.43
C GLU A 9 -11.03 -15.50 -5.33
N ILE A 10 -10.29 -14.37 -5.49
CA ILE A 10 -9.06 -14.30 -6.29
C ILE A 10 -7.90 -14.77 -5.42
N SER A 11 -7.73 -16.08 -5.28
CA SER A 11 -6.79 -16.68 -4.34
C SER A 11 -5.31 -16.60 -4.74
N ASN A 12 -5.02 -16.39 -6.04
CA ASN A 12 -3.64 -16.35 -6.57
C ASN A 12 -2.85 -15.13 -6.15
N HIS A 13 -3.54 -14.08 -5.73
CA HIS A 13 -2.96 -12.81 -5.34
C HIS A 13 -3.43 -12.41 -3.95
N GLY A 14 -2.71 -11.52 -3.30
CA GLY A 14 -3.11 -11.03 -1.99
C GLY A 14 -2.48 -9.69 -1.65
N ILE A 15 -2.96 -9.09 -0.56
CA ILE A 15 -2.42 -7.82 -0.05
C ILE A 15 -2.14 -7.98 1.44
N ILE A 16 -0.94 -7.58 1.86
CA ILE A 16 -0.58 -7.39 3.28
C ILE A 16 -0.49 -5.88 3.49
N VAL A 17 -1.23 -5.35 4.45
CA VAL A 17 -1.34 -3.90 4.66
C VAL A 17 -1.21 -3.51 6.13
N GLN A 18 -0.55 -2.39 6.42
CA GLN A 18 -0.56 -1.78 7.75
C GLN A 18 -1.98 -1.31 8.09
N GLY A 19 -2.43 -1.53 9.33
CA GLY A 19 -3.79 -1.25 9.77
C GLY A 19 -4.28 0.17 9.47
N GLY A 20 -3.40 1.18 9.62
CA GLY A 20 -3.72 2.58 9.31
C GLY A 20 -4.11 2.85 7.86
N LEU A 21 -3.65 2.03 6.92
CA LEU A 21 -3.95 2.18 5.48
C LEU A 21 -5.22 1.42 5.04
N TYR A 22 -5.75 0.53 5.88
CA TYR A 22 -6.84 -0.38 5.53
C TYR A 22 -8.07 0.34 4.97
N ASN A 23 -8.55 1.39 5.63
CA ASN A 23 -9.74 2.11 5.19
C ASN A 23 -9.58 2.75 3.80
N THR A 24 -8.39 3.29 3.52
CA THR A 24 -8.08 3.86 2.22
C THR A 24 -7.99 2.76 1.17
N LEU A 25 -7.33 1.65 1.48
CA LEU A 25 -7.23 0.49 0.59
C LEU A 25 -8.61 -0.03 0.18
N ILE A 26 -9.52 -0.30 1.14
CA ILE A 26 -10.87 -0.81 0.83
C ILE A 26 -11.64 0.15 -0.08
N ARG A 27 -11.59 1.46 0.17
CA ARG A 27 -12.21 2.45 -0.72
C ARG A 27 -11.65 2.40 -2.14
N ARG A 28 -10.35 2.20 -2.28
CA ARG A 28 -9.73 2.08 -3.62
C ARG A 28 -10.13 0.78 -4.31
N LEU A 29 -10.13 -0.34 -3.58
CA LEU A 29 -10.61 -1.62 -4.11
C LEU A 29 -12.08 -1.55 -4.52
N THR A 30 -12.92 -0.83 -3.77
CA THR A 30 -14.33 -0.61 -4.16
C THR A 30 -14.43 0.16 -5.48
N ASN A 31 -13.64 1.21 -5.68
CA ASN A 31 -13.61 1.96 -6.94
C ASN A 31 -13.14 1.10 -8.12
N LEU A 32 -12.26 0.15 -7.87
CA LEU A 32 -11.76 -0.79 -8.88
C LEU A 32 -12.70 -2.00 -9.11
N GLY A 33 -13.85 -2.07 -8.41
CA GLY A 33 -14.76 -3.21 -8.49
C GLY A 33 -14.22 -4.49 -7.82
N LEU A 34 -13.20 -4.35 -6.97
CA LEU A 34 -12.55 -5.45 -6.25
C LEU A 34 -12.98 -5.56 -4.79
N ALA A 35 -13.86 -4.69 -4.31
CA ALA A 35 -14.54 -4.78 -3.02
C ALA A 35 -15.95 -4.18 -3.11
N ASP A 36 -16.81 -4.52 -2.16
CA ASP A 36 -18.13 -3.92 -2.03
C ASP A 36 -18.14 -2.82 -0.94
N SER A 37 -19.30 -2.15 -0.79
CA SER A 37 -19.50 -1.10 0.22
C SER A 37 -19.51 -1.60 1.67
N PHE A 38 -19.57 -2.91 1.89
CA PHE A 38 -19.56 -3.56 3.19
C PHE A 38 -18.16 -4.04 3.60
N GLY A 39 -17.17 -3.86 2.71
CA GLY A 39 -15.78 -4.26 2.95
C GLY A 39 -15.47 -5.71 2.58
N ASN A 40 -16.41 -6.42 1.92
CA ASN A 40 -16.08 -7.71 1.34
C ASN A 40 -15.19 -7.50 0.14
N THR A 41 -14.04 -8.17 0.12
CA THR A 41 -13.04 -8.01 -0.93
C THR A 41 -12.92 -9.27 -1.77
N ARG A 42 -12.65 -9.08 -3.07
CA ARG A 42 -12.36 -10.19 -4.00
C ARG A 42 -10.92 -10.67 -3.87
N LEU A 43 -10.01 -9.81 -3.42
CA LEU A 43 -8.62 -10.15 -3.11
C LEU A 43 -8.48 -10.48 -1.62
N PRO A 44 -7.79 -11.57 -1.24
CA PRO A 44 -7.43 -11.80 0.15
C PRO A 44 -6.57 -10.67 0.72
N ILE A 45 -6.91 -10.22 1.93
CA ILE A 45 -6.17 -9.17 2.63
C ILE A 45 -5.76 -9.64 4.02
N LEU A 46 -4.50 -9.44 4.38
CA LEU A 46 -4.00 -9.54 5.75
C LEU A 46 -3.69 -8.14 6.28
N VAL A 47 -4.45 -7.72 7.28
CA VAL A 47 -4.26 -6.43 7.94
C VAL A 47 -3.35 -6.62 9.15
N LEU A 48 -2.21 -5.94 9.13
CA LEU A 48 -1.25 -5.94 10.22
C LEU A 48 -1.57 -4.78 11.18
N ASN A 49 -2.35 -5.07 12.23
CA ASN A 49 -2.57 -4.15 13.34
C ASN A 49 -1.38 -4.16 14.32
N VAL A 50 -0.57 -5.21 14.26
CA VAL A 50 0.74 -5.31 14.93
C VAL A 50 1.80 -5.58 13.88
N THR A 51 2.68 -4.63 13.68
CA THR A 51 3.74 -4.68 12.66
C THR A 51 5.06 -5.23 13.20
N HIS A 52 5.22 -5.32 14.51
CA HIS A 52 6.41 -5.89 15.13
C HIS A 52 6.11 -6.48 16.52
N PRO A 53 6.56 -7.70 16.81
CA PRO A 53 7.14 -8.66 15.86
C PRO A 53 6.08 -9.23 14.89
N LEU A 54 6.49 -9.54 13.68
CA LEU A 54 5.63 -10.30 12.75
C LEU A 54 5.48 -11.74 13.27
N VAL A 55 4.29 -12.31 13.04
CA VAL A 55 4.01 -13.72 13.37
C VAL A 55 4.28 -14.59 12.13
N PRO A 56 5.38 -15.37 12.09
CA PRO A 56 5.80 -16.08 10.88
C PRO A 56 4.72 -17.00 10.32
N ASP A 57 4.01 -17.72 11.18
CA ASP A 57 2.96 -18.67 10.75
C ASP A 57 1.77 -17.96 10.09
N GLN A 58 1.41 -16.76 10.53
CA GLN A 58 0.36 -15.97 9.88
C GLN A 58 0.78 -15.53 8.48
N ILE A 59 2.01 -15.03 8.36
CA ILE A 59 2.57 -14.57 7.09
C ILE A 59 2.70 -15.73 6.09
N SER A 60 3.34 -16.83 6.52
CA SER A 60 3.56 -17.99 5.65
C SER A 60 2.23 -18.63 5.24
N SER A 61 1.28 -18.79 6.14
CA SER A 61 -0.05 -19.32 5.83
C SER A 61 -0.83 -18.42 4.88
N PHE A 62 -0.72 -17.10 5.03
CA PHE A 62 -1.36 -16.16 4.10
C PHE A 62 -0.75 -16.22 2.70
N CYS A 63 0.57 -16.30 2.61
CA CYS A 63 1.28 -16.30 1.33
C CYS A 63 1.26 -17.65 0.63
N ALA A 64 1.05 -18.76 1.37
CA ALA A 64 1.07 -20.09 0.80
C ALA A 64 0.09 -20.26 -0.37
N GLY A 65 0.57 -20.82 -1.47
CA GLY A 65 -0.21 -21.08 -2.68
C GLY A 65 -0.54 -19.83 -3.51
N LYS A 66 -0.08 -18.64 -3.10
CA LYS A 66 -0.26 -17.42 -3.90
C LYS A 66 0.90 -17.22 -4.87
N GLN A 67 0.58 -16.76 -6.06
CA GLN A 67 1.56 -16.33 -7.07
C GLN A 67 2.27 -15.06 -6.61
N SER A 68 1.51 -14.10 -6.07
CA SER A 68 2.08 -12.83 -5.60
C SER A 68 1.31 -12.21 -4.45
N VAL A 69 2.02 -11.37 -3.69
CA VAL A 69 1.45 -10.57 -2.60
C VAL A 69 2.02 -9.16 -2.66
N LEU A 70 1.15 -8.16 -2.58
CA LEU A 70 1.54 -6.75 -2.42
C LEU A 70 1.65 -6.41 -0.93
N VAL A 71 2.80 -5.92 -0.52
CA VAL A 71 3.04 -5.40 0.83
C VAL A 71 2.88 -3.88 0.81
N MET A 72 1.84 -3.38 1.48
CA MET A 72 1.59 -1.94 1.63
C MET A 72 2.16 -1.46 2.96
N GLU A 73 3.36 -0.94 2.91
CA GLU A 73 4.10 -0.36 4.03
C GLU A 73 4.42 1.11 3.77
N GLU A 74 3.79 2.00 4.53
CA GLU A 74 4.13 3.42 4.51
C GLU A 74 5.37 3.67 5.35
N GLY A 75 6.34 4.35 4.80
CA GLY A 75 7.58 4.68 5.48
C GLY A 75 8.82 4.14 4.77
N ASN A 76 9.97 4.53 5.27
CA ASN A 76 11.30 4.19 4.79
C ASN A 76 12.19 3.84 5.98
N PRO A 77 12.96 2.75 5.94
CA PRO A 77 13.03 1.74 4.89
C PRO A 77 11.89 0.70 4.95
N GLU A 78 11.89 -0.21 3.96
CA GLU A 78 10.93 -1.28 3.76
C GLU A 78 11.11 -2.46 4.74
N TYR A 79 10.89 -2.22 6.01
CA TYR A 79 11.13 -3.22 7.07
C TYR A 79 10.17 -4.41 7.00
N LEU A 80 8.88 -4.18 6.72
CA LEU A 80 7.91 -5.26 6.64
C LEU A 80 8.17 -6.13 5.42
N GLU A 81 8.41 -5.53 4.25
CA GLU A 81 8.71 -6.23 3.01
C GLU A 81 9.94 -7.14 3.19
N GLN A 82 11.03 -6.62 3.78
CA GLN A 82 12.25 -7.39 4.05
C GLN A 82 12.00 -8.54 5.03
N GLN A 83 11.28 -8.29 6.13
CA GLN A 83 10.98 -9.33 7.12
C GLN A 83 10.05 -10.41 6.55
N ILE A 84 9.03 -10.02 5.77
CA ILE A 84 8.14 -10.95 5.07
C ILE A 84 8.95 -11.80 4.10
N GLY A 85 9.81 -11.20 3.28
CA GLY A 85 10.71 -11.92 2.37
C GLY A 85 11.58 -12.96 3.10
N GLN A 86 12.11 -12.60 4.26
CA GLN A 86 12.88 -13.54 5.08
C GLN A 86 12.02 -14.69 5.61
N ILE A 87 10.78 -14.42 6.03
CA ILE A 87 9.85 -15.46 6.49
C ILE A 87 9.52 -16.42 5.35
N LEU A 88 9.18 -15.90 4.16
CA LEU A 88 8.88 -16.73 2.99
C LEU A 88 10.07 -17.60 2.60
N ARG A 89 11.28 -17.05 2.62
CA ARG A 89 12.50 -17.80 2.30
C ARG A 89 12.73 -18.94 3.28
N ARG A 90 12.49 -18.72 4.58
CA ARG A 90 12.62 -19.77 5.62
C ARG A 90 11.55 -20.85 5.50
N ALA A 91 10.35 -20.48 5.04
CA ALA A 91 9.24 -21.39 4.80
C ALA A 91 9.29 -22.08 3.43
N ASP A 92 10.33 -21.83 2.63
CA ASP A 92 10.49 -22.33 1.23
C ASP A 92 9.29 -21.98 0.33
N LEU A 93 8.69 -20.81 0.54
CA LEU A 93 7.60 -20.29 -0.28
C LEU A 93 8.14 -19.45 -1.44
N GLN A 94 7.56 -19.68 -2.63
CA GLN A 94 7.98 -19.02 -3.88
C GLN A 94 7.05 -17.85 -4.25
N THR A 95 6.18 -17.42 -3.35
CA THR A 95 5.30 -16.27 -3.55
C THR A 95 6.11 -15.01 -3.85
N LYS A 96 5.84 -14.37 -4.99
CA LYS A 96 6.51 -13.12 -5.35
C LYS A 96 5.99 -11.99 -4.49
N LEU A 97 6.89 -11.26 -3.84
CA LEU A 97 6.54 -10.05 -3.11
C LEU A 97 6.67 -8.84 -4.03
N HIS A 98 5.70 -7.96 -3.92
CA HIS A 98 5.71 -6.58 -4.41
C HIS A 98 5.56 -5.64 -3.25
N GLY A 99 6.13 -4.48 -3.34
CA GLY A 99 6.06 -3.43 -2.33
C GLY A 99 6.62 -2.14 -2.89
N LYS A 100 7.86 -1.81 -2.57
CA LYS A 100 8.51 -0.57 -3.03
C LYS A 100 8.91 -0.59 -4.52
N ASP A 101 8.73 -1.69 -5.21
CA ASP A 101 8.84 -1.79 -6.67
C ASP A 101 7.63 -1.16 -7.40
N VAL A 102 6.47 -1.10 -6.75
CA VAL A 102 5.23 -0.51 -7.29
C VAL A 102 4.67 0.62 -6.41
N LEU A 103 5.18 0.78 -5.21
CA LEU A 103 4.80 1.84 -4.27
C LEU A 103 6.01 2.75 -3.98
N PRO A 104 5.83 4.05 -3.77
CA PRO A 104 6.95 4.94 -3.48
C PRO A 104 7.66 4.55 -2.18
N LEU A 105 9.00 4.69 -2.19
CA LEU A 105 9.84 4.38 -1.04
C LEU A 105 9.52 5.26 0.17
N ALA A 106 9.18 6.52 -0.06
CA ALA A 106 8.92 7.50 1.00
C ALA A 106 7.74 8.39 0.64
N GLY A 107 7.21 9.06 1.64
CA GLY A 107 6.03 9.93 1.53
C GLY A 107 4.76 9.28 2.06
N GLU A 108 3.69 10.08 2.11
CA GLU A 108 2.38 9.64 2.57
C GLU A 108 1.69 8.79 1.48
N TYR A 109 1.11 7.68 1.88
CA TYR A 109 0.31 6.83 1.00
C TYR A 109 -1.12 7.35 0.89
N THR A 110 -1.25 8.42 0.11
CA THR A 110 -2.56 8.99 -0.23
C THR A 110 -3.40 8.01 -1.06
N ALA A 111 -4.68 8.34 -1.21
CA ALA A 111 -5.59 7.55 -2.02
C ALA A 111 -5.09 7.33 -3.47
N ASP A 112 -4.49 8.36 -4.09
CA ASP A 112 -3.97 8.27 -5.45
C ASP A 112 -2.69 7.42 -5.54
N VAL A 113 -1.82 7.50 -4.53
CA VAL A 113 -0.63 6.64 -4.44
C VAL A 113 -1.03 5.18 -4.31
N ILE A 114 -1.98 4.87 -3.43
CA ILE A 114 -2.49 3.51 -3.26
C ILE A 114 -3.15 3.00 -4.55
N THR A 115 -3.97 3.83 -5.21
CA THR A 115 -4.60 3.44 -6.49
C THR A 115 -3.56 3.15 -7.55
N GLN A 116 -2.54 4.01 -7.70
CA GLN A 116 -1.48 3.78 -8.67
C GLN A 116 -0.73 2.48 -8.37
N GLY A 117 -0.35 2.25 -7.11
CA GLY A 117 0.33 1.01 -6.71
C GLY A 117 -0.52 -0.24 -6.97
N LEU A 118 -1.85 -0.17 -6.77
CA LEU A 118 -2.76 -1.26 -7.12
C LEU A 118 -2.82 -1.50 -8.63
N VAL A 119 -2.91 -0.44 -9.43
CA VAL A 119 -2.88 -0.52 -10.91
C VAL A 119 -1.59 -1.13 -11.38
N ASP A 120 -0.44 -0.65 -10.87
CA ASP A 120 0.89 -1.12 -11.25
C ASP A 120 1.14 -2.58 -10.81
N TYR A 121 0.61 -2.97 -9.65
CA TYR A 121 0.70 -4.35 -9.15
C TYR A 121 -0.19 -5.30 -9.97
N LEU A 122 -1.49 -5.01 -10.04
CA LEU A 122 -2.47 -5.89 -10.68
C LEU A 122 -2.29 -5.96 -12.20
N GLY A 123 -1.82 -4.86 -12.80
CA GLY A 123 -1.54 -4.80 -14.24
C GLY A 123 -0.40 -5.72 -14.71
N GLN A 124 0.42 -6.25 -13.78
CA GLN A 124 1.49 -7.20 -14.13
C GLN A 124 0.95 -8.63 -14.37
N TYR A 125 -0.30 -8.89 -14.01
CA TYR A 125 -0.87 -10.23 -14.05
C TYR A 125 -2.07 -10.28 -14.98
N ASP A 126 -2.04 -11.23 -15.92
CA ASP A 126 -3.14 -11.50 -16.85
C ASP A 126 -4.15 -12.47 -16.22
N ASP A 127 -4.74 -12.05 -15.09
CA ASP A 127 -5.79 -12.82 -14.41
C ASP A 127 -7.16 -12.18 -14.74
N ALA A 128 -8.03 -12.96 -15.38
CA ALA A 128 -9.36 -12.52 -15.82
C ALA A 128 -10.23 -12.00 -14.66
N GLY A 129 -9.93 -12.41 -13.41
CA GLY A 129 -10.60 -11.90 -12.21
C GLY A 129 -10.16 -10.49 -11.81
N ILE A 130 -9.00 -10.03 -12.28
CA ILE A 130 -8.36 -8.77 -11.90
C ILE A 130 -8.47 -7.74 -13.03
N GLN A 131 -8.27 -8.17 -14.27
CA GLN A 131 -8.28 -7.32 -15.47
C GLN A 131 -9.70 -6.90 -15.84
N GLY A 132 -10.21 -5.88 -15.14
CA GLY A 132 -11.49 -5.27 -15.45
C GLY A 132 -11.33 -3.95 -16.21
N GLU A 133 -12.40 -3.54 -16.88
CA GLU A 133 -12.55 -2.20 -17.45
C GLU A 133 -12.28 -1.12 -16.38
N ALA A 134 -12.78 -1.33 -15.17
CA ALA A 134 -12.59 -0.43 -14.03
C ALA A 134 -11.11 -0.14 -13.68
N LEU A 135 -10.22 -1.14 -13.79
CA LEU A 135 -8.78 -0.93 -13.54
C LEU A 135 -8.14 -0.03 -14.61
N ARG A 136 -8.50 -0.25 -15.87
CA ARG A 136 -8.01 0.58 -17.00
C ARG A 136 -8.57 1.99 -16.95
N ASP A 137 -9.85 2.13 -16.66
CA ASP A 137 -10.52 3.42 -16.56
C ASP A 137 -9.94 4.25 -15.41
N GLU A 138 -9.67 3.64 -14.26
CA GLU A 138 -9.09 4.34 -13.13
C GLU A 138 -7.63 4.73 -13.39
N ALA A 139 -6.85 3.90 -14.08
CA ALA A 139 -5.50 4.26 -14.52
C ALA A 139 -5.53 5.48 -15.44
N ALA A 140 -6.41 5.47 -16.45
CA ALA A 140 -6.60 6.59 -17.40
C ALA A 140 -7.10 7.85 -16.68
N ARG A 141 -8.01 7.70 -15.70
CA ARG A 141 -8.51 8.81 -14.87
C ARG A 141 -7.38 9.49 -14.10
N LEU A 142 -6.52 8.71 -13.44
CA LEU A 142 -5.38 9.24 -12.67
C LEU A 142 -4.41 10.00 -13.57
N GLU A 143 -4.10 9.46 -14.74
CA GLU A 143 -3.22 10.10 -15.71
C GLU A 143 -3.81 11.42 -16.21
N ASN A 144 -5.11 11.46 -16.55
CA ASN A 144 -5.81 12.67 -16.95
C ASN A 144 -5.86 13.72 -15.84
N VAL A 145 -6.11 13.33 -14.59
CA VAL A 145 -6.13 14.27 -13.46
C VAL A 145 -4.76 14.92 -13.26
N ARG A 146 -3.68 14.14 -13.37
CA ARG A 146 -2.30 14.66 -13.29
C ARG A 146 -1.99 15.62 -14.44
N ALA A 147 -2.33 15.23 -15.67
CA ALA A 147 -2.10 16.06 -16.85
C ALA A 147 -2.87 17.38 -16.75
N ASN A 148 -4.14 17.35 -16.35
CA ASN A 148 -4.97 18.53 -16.18
C ASN A 148 -4.46 19.44 -15.05
N ALA A 149 -4.05 18.86 -13.91
CA ALA A 149 -3.47 19.64 -12.83
C ALA A 149 -2.16 20.32 -13.26
N GLN A 150 -1.31 19.62 -13.98
CA GLN A 150 -0.06 20.18 -14.48
C GLN A 150 -0.28 21.28 -15.51
N ALA A 151 -1.28 21.12 -16.40
CA ALA A 151 -1.65 22.14 -17.38
C ALA A 151 -2.27 23.39 -16.72
N ALA A 152 -3.07 23.21 -15.66
CA ALA A 152 -3.72 24.32 -14.94
C ALA A 152 -2.75 25.13 -14.08
N LEU A 153 -1.61 24.56 -13.68
CA LEU A 153 -0.64 25.22 -12.82
C LEU A 153 0.39 26.05 -13.58
N GLU A 154 0.41 26.02 -14.93
CA GLU A 154 1.31 26.75 -15.85
C GLU A 154 2.80 26.70 -15.50
N GLU A 155 3.14 26.63 -14.21
CA GLU A 155 4.47 26.48 -13.66
C GLU A 155 4.58 25.28 -12.74
N LYS A 156 5.78 24.72 -12.66
CA LYS A 156 6.07 23.63 -11.73
C LYS A 156 5.97 24.14 -10.29
N VAL A 157 4.98 23.66 -9.53
CA VAL A 157 4.86 24.02 -8.11
C VAL A 157 6.15 23.64 -7.38
N PRO A 158 6.84 24.60 -6.76
CA PRO A 158 8.07 24.28 -6.05
C PRO A 158 7.78 23.31 -4.89
N PRO A 159 8.69 22.36 -4.60
CA PRO A 159 8.52 21.46 -3.49
C PRO A 159 8.39 22.26 -2.19
N ARG A 160 7.42 21.88 -1.35
CA ARG A 160 7.28 22.49 -0.03
C ARG A 160 8.55 22.24 0.77
N PRO A 161 9.23 23.29 1.28
CA PRO A 161 10.40 23.08 2.12
C PRO A 161 10.02 22.27 3.37
N PRO A 162 10.87 21.36 3.82
CA PRO A 162 10.63 20.61 5.04
C PRO A 162 10.44 21.57 6.23
N GLY A 163 9.39 21.32 6.99
CA GLY A 163 9.06 22.16 8.13
C GLY A 163 8.01 21.51 9.03
N PHE A 164 7.90 22.01 10.24
CA PHE A 164 6.89 21.53 11.17
C PHE A 164 5.50 22.08 10.81
N CYS A 165 4.47 21.23 10.82
CA CYS A 165 3.10 21.69 10.71
C CYS A 165 2.67 22.48 11.95
N THR A 166 1.59 23.26 11.78
CA THR A 166 0.98 23.97 12.90
C THR A 166 0.50 22.96 13.96
N GLY A 167 0.92 23.17 15.21
CA GLY A 167 0.59 22.26 16.31
C GLY A 167 1.44 20.98 16.39
N CYS A 168 2.52 20.87 15.61
CA CYS A 168 3.42 19.71 15.69
C CYS A 168 4.00 19.53 17.10
N PRO A 169 3.80 18.37 17.74
CA PRO A 169 4.27 18.12 19.11
C PRO A 169 5.80 18.05 19.21
N GLU A 170 6.51 17.85 18.10
CA GLU A 170 7.97 17.80 18.06
C GLU A 170 8.62 19.18 18.04
N ARG A 171 7.89 20.23 17.64
CA ARG A 171 8.41 21.60 17.55
C ARG A 171 9.08 22.11 18.84
N PRO A 172 8.50 21.90 20.05
CA PRO A 172 9.16 22.29 21.30
C PRO A 172 10.49 21.60 21.54
N VAL A 173 10.60 20.33 21.19
CA VAL A 173 11.83 19.54 21.34
C VAL A 173 12.95 20.13 20.49
N PHE A 174 12.69 20.38 19.22
CA PHE A 174 13.69 20.99 18.32
C PHE A 174 14.02 22.44 18.71
N SER A 175 13.05 23.17 19.23
CA SER A 175 13.30 24.52 19.77
C SER A 175 14.21 24.48 21.00
N ALA A 176 14.00 23.53 21.92
CA ALA A 176 14.85 23.33 23.08
C ALA A 176 16.29 22.96 22.67
N ILE A 177 16.46 22.05 21.70
CA ILE A 177 17.78 21.68 21.18
C ILE A 177 18.54 22.90 20.61
N LYS A 178 17.83 23.81 19.93
CA LYS A 178 18.46 25.04 19.40
C LYS A 178 18.94 26.01 20.51
N LEU A 179 18.27 26.00 21.66
CA LEU A 179 18.65 26.85 22.80
C LEU A 179 19.83 26.31 23.61
N LEU A 180 20.16 25.03 23.43
CA LEU A 180 21.30 24.38 24.11
C LEU A 180 22.65 24.58 23.37
N LYS A 181 22.66 25.28 22.23
CA LYS A 181 23.86 25.70 21.50
C LYS A 181 24.31 27.09 21.92
#